data_d96e8f7874f0a3a329e2a0f4d123f543
#
_entry.id   d96e8f7874f0a3a329e2a0f4d123f543
#
_cell.length_a   1.000
_cell.length_b   1.000
_cell.length_c   1.000
_cell.angle_alpha   90.00
_cell.angle_beta   90.00
_cell.angle_gamma   90.00
#
_symmetry.space_group_name_H-M   'P 1'
#
loop_
_entity.id
_entity.type
_entity.pdbx_description
1 polymer ?
#
loop_
_entity_poly.entity_id
_entity_poly.type
_entity_poly.pdbx_seq_one_letter_code
_entity_poly.pdbx_strand_id
1 'polypeptide(L)'
;MALFKTDPEALIFFIIIGIAVFLINKIVSSIIAHIEKIPLKQKIIINFLLKIISIFVITFFLIEGFPLFDKIPAEYVAVLTSSISVAIAFASSGIFANLISGILLMVIRPFDVGDLVKIQNDKGIIRSIGLTKIALETFDNIIIEKSNSQVISSIIVNYTIKLGRRKSFEDFKKKILAPQDKGILRIEEDLGDKDFESELKEAYNKLQSKIYPNLYNYTFRMTFPYKRLRLIMDKVDDLCLEYKNKGVFRLKPRFDFVDFGFKITVKFRLLTFTPQKLFDYQPKFAKEVYNIIYKYIDK
;
A
#
# COMPACT_ATOMS: atom_id res chain seq x y z
N MET A 1 -19.66 -9.02 -44.96
CA MET A 1 -20.60 -9.89 -45.75
C MET A 1 -21.61 -10.41 -44.72
N ALA A 2 -22.88 -10.01 -44.85
CA ALA A 2 -23.90 -10.37 -43.89
C ALA A 2 -24.05 -11.89 -43.75
N LEU A 3 -24.30 -12.37 -42.55
CA LEU A 3 -24.51 -13.81 -42.28
C LEU A 3 -25.78 -14.35 -42.93
N PHE A 4 -26.78 -13.50 -43.16
CA PHE A 4 -28.08 -13.87 -43.75
C PHE A 4 -28.29 -13.16 -45.11
N LYS A 5 -29.11 -13.77 -45.95
CA LYS A 5 -29.34 -13.27 -47.33
C LYS A 5 -30.35 -12.12 -47.38
N THR A 6 -31.27 -12.08 -46.45
CA THR A 6 -32.38 -11.10 -46.44
C THR A 6 -32.63 -10.57 -45.02
N ASP A 7 -33.07 -9.31 -44.91
CA ASP A 7 -33.38 -8.71 -43.60
C ASP A 7 -34.51 -9.43 -42.82
N PRO A 8 -35.60 -9.94 -43.44
CA PRO A 8 -36.56 -10.77 -42.73
C PRO A 8 -36.01 -12.06 -42.16
N GLU A 9 -35.12 -12.74 -42.92
CA GLU A 9 -34.43 -13.94 -42.43
C GLU A 9 -33.54 -13.63 -41.24
N ALA A 10 -32.76 -12.55 -41.34
CA ALA A 10 -31.92 -12.06 -40.24
C ALA A 10 -32.75 -11.76 -38.98
N LEU A 11 -33.92 -11.15 -39.12
CA LEU A 11 -34.81 -10.81 -38.01
C LEU A 11 -35.31 -12.07 -37.27
N ILE A 12 -35.69 -13.11 -38.01
CA ILE A 12 -36.16 -14.37 -37.42
C ILE A 12 -35.03 -15.02 -36.60
N PHE A 13 -33.84 -15.13 -37.20
CA PHE A 13 -32.67 -15.70 -36.49
C PHE A 13 -32.21 -14.84 -35.30
N PHE A 14 -32.28 -13.51 -35.40
CA PHE A 14 -31.97 -12.61 -34.31
C PHE A 14 -32.92 -12.81 -33.11
N ILE A 15 -34.20 -13.00 -33.36
CA ILE A 15 -35.18 -13.31 -32.29
C ILE A 15 -34.88 -14.67 -31.66
N ILE A 16 -34.56 -15.69 -32.47
CA ILE A 16 -34.21 -17.03 -31.97
C ILE A 16 -32.93 -16.96 -31.09
N ILE A 17 -31.93 -16.26 -31.56
CA ILE A 17 -30.64 -16.07 -30.82
C ILE A 17 -30.93 -15.29 -29.53
N GLY A 18 -31.75 -14.23 -29.57
CA GLY A 18 -32.11 -13.45 -28.39
C GLY A 18 -32.81 -14.31 -27.32
N ILE A 19 -33.76 -15.17 -27.73
CA ILE A 19 -34.43 -16.12 -26.84
C ILE A 19 -33.44 -17.15 -26.30
N ALA A 20 -32.55 -17.70 -27.14
CA ALA A 20 -31.52 -18.65 -26.73
C ALA A 20 -30.58 -18.04 -25.69
N VAL A 21 -30.03 -16.85 -25.94
CA VAL A 21 -29.17 -16.11 -25.01
C VAL A 21 -29.89 -15.83 -23.70
N PHE A 22 -31.16 -15.41 -23.75
CA PHE A 22 -31.96 -15.18 -22.54
C PHE A 22 -32.15 -16.46 -21.72
N LEU A 23 -32.48 -17.59 -22.37
CA LEU A 23 -32.64 -18.88 -21.69
C LEU A 23 -31.33 -19.36 -21.08
N ILE A 24 -30.23 -19.27 -21.84
CA ILE A 24 -28.89 -19.62 -21.33
C ILE A 24 -28.53 -18.79 -20.10
N ASN A 25 -28.70 -17.48 -20.15
CA ASN A 25 -28.46 -16.60 -19.01
C ASN A 25 -29.29 -17.00 -17.79
N LYS A 26 -30.57 -17.28 -17.98
CA LYS A 26 -31.48 -17.68 -16.92
C LYS A 26 -31.09 -19.01 -16.30
N ILE A 27 -30.74 -19.99 -17.12
CA ILE A 27 -30.29 -21.33 -16.67
C ILE A 27 -28.96 -21.22 -15.90
N VAL A 28 -27.96 -20.57 -16.48
CA VAL A 28 -26.63 -20.42 -15.85
C VAL A 28 -26.75 -19.63 -14.56
N SER A 29 -27.48 -18.53 -14.54
CA SER A 29 -27.72 -17.73 -13.35
C SER A 29 -28.42 -18.51 -12.24
N SER A 30 -29.39 -19.37 -12.60
CA SER A 30 -30.08 -20.26 -11.66
C SER A 30 -29.13 -21.32 -11.09
N ILE A 31 -28.30 -21.96 -11.93
CA ILE A 31 -27.33 -22.93 -11.49
C ILE A 31 -26.35 -22.29 -10.49
N ILE A 32 -25.79 -21.12 -10.84
CA ILE A 32 -24.84 -20.39 -9.96
C ILE A 32 -25.49 -20.01 -8.64
N ALA A 33 -26.78 -19.64 -8.64
CA ALA A 33 -27.51 -19.30 -7.42
C ALA A 33 -27.57 -20.47 -6.43
N HIS A 34 -27.73 -21.71 -6.93
CA HIS A 34 -27.86 -22.94 -6.11
C HIS A 34 -26.52 -23.50 -5.62
N ILE A 35 -25.39 -23.08 -6.15
CA ILE A 35 -24.07 -23.53 -5.69
C ILE A 35 -23.71 -22.82 -4.38
N GLU A 36 -23.83 -23.48 -3.24
CA GLU A 36 -23.54 -22.92 -1.92
C GLU A 36 -22.05 -22.57 -1.72
N LYS A 37 -21.14 -23.28 -2.38
CA LYS A 37 -19.68 -23.07 -2.27
C LYS A 37 -19.20 -21.73 -2.84
N ILE A 38 -19.98 -21.06 -3.66
CA ILE A 38 -19.60 -19.79 -4.29
C ILE A 38 -20.07 -18.63 -3.41
N PRO A 39 -19.16 -17.77 -2.90
CA PRO A 39 -19.54 -16.58 -2.14
C PRO A 39 -20.46 -15.64 -2.96
N LEU A 40 -21.39 -14.96 -2.29
CA LEU A 40 -22.36 -14.06 -2.92
C LEU A 40 -21.69 -13.03 -3.85
N LYS A 41 -20.57 -12.45 -3.44
CA LYS A 41 -19.80 -11.50 -4.24
C LYS A 41 -19.35 -12.08 -5.58
N GLN A 42 -18.90 -13.33 -5.61
CA GLN A 42 -18.48 -14.00 -6.84
C GLN A 42 -19.66 -14.31 -7.75
N LYS A 43 -20.82 -14.72 -7.18
CA LYS A 43 -22.06 -14.94 -7.94
C LYS A 43 -22.49 -13.67 -8.70
N ILE A 44 -22.41 -12.51 -8.04
CA ILE A 44 -22.74 -11.21 -8.65
C ILE A 44 -21.78 -10.91 -9.81
N ILE A 45 -20.46 -11.11 -9.63
CA ILE A 45 -19.46 -10.87 -10.68
C ILE A 45 -19.69 -11.79 -11.87
N ILE A 46 -19.92 -13.07 -11.66
CA ILE A 46 -20.13 -14.04 -12.75
C ILE A 46 -21.39 -13.67 -13.54
N ASN A 47 -22.51 -13.35 -12.84
CA ASN A 47 -23.74 -12.93 -13.50
C ASN A 47 -23.58 -11.61 -14.29
N PHE A 48 -22.74 -10.67 -13.78
CA PHE A 48 -22.41 -9.44 -14.49
C PHE A 48 -21.63 -9.74 -15.78
N LEU A 49 -20.59 -10.60 -15.70
CA LEU A 49 -19.81 -11.01 -16.87
C LEU A 49 -20.66 -11.73 -17.92
N LEU A 50 -21.57 -12.63 -17.49
CA LEU A 50 -22.52 -13.30 -18.40
C LEU A 50 -23.39 -12.30 -19.15
N LYS A 51 -23.89 -11.25 -18.47
CA LYS A 51 -24.66 -10.20 -19.13
C LYS A 51 -23.84 -9.41 -20.15
N ILE A 52 -22.59 -9.08 -19.83
CA ILE A 52 -21.68 -8.40 -20.77
C ILE A 52 -21.46 -9.27 -22.01
N ILE A 53 -21.11 -10.55 -21.83
CA ILE A 53 -20.92 -11.49 -22.94
C ILE A 53 -22.19 -11.57 -23.79
N SER A 54 -23.37 -11.62 -23.17
CA SER A 54 -24.65 -11.66 -23.88
C SER A 54 -24.90 -10.42 -24.72
N ILE A 55 -24.56 -9.24 -24.19
CA ILE A 55 -24.65 -7.98 -24.95
C ILE A 55 -23.73 -8.04 -26.17
N PHE A 56 -22.48 -8.50 -26.01
CA PHE A 56 -21.56 -8.67 -27.14
C PHE A 56 -22.09 -9.63 -28.19
N VAL A 57 -22.61 -10.79 -27.79
CA VAL A 57 -23.20 -11.77 -28.72
C VAL A 57 -24.35 -11.16 -29.48
N ILE A 58 -25.30 -10.52 -28.80
CA ILE A 58 -26.45 -9.90 -29.43
C ILE A 58 -26.06 -8.78 -30.40
N THR A 59 -25.10 -7.92 -29.98
CA THR A 59 -24.58 -6.83 -30.82
C THR A 59 -23.84 -7.37 -32.04
N PHE A 60 -23.05 -8.42 -31.88
CA PHE A 60 -22.37 -9.08 -33.00
C PHE A 60 -23.37 -9.61 -34.04
N PHE A 61 -24.40 -10.35 -33.63
CA PHE A 61 -25.41 -10.86 -34.52
C PHE A 61 -26.29 -9.75 -35.12
N LEU A 62 -26.47 -8.63 -34.43
CA LEU A 62 -27.16 -7.47 -34.97
C LEU A 62 -26.37 -6.85 -36.14
N ILE A 63 -25.06 -6.65 -35.96
CA ILE A 63 -24.24 -5.96 -36.96
C ILE A 63 -23.93 -6.89 -38.16
N GLU A 64 -23.49 -8.11 -37.90
CA GLU A 64 -23.09 -9.05 -38.96
C GLU A 64 -24.23 -9.82 -39.56
N GLY A 65 -25.39 -9.89 -38.86
CA GLY A 65 -26.56 -10.65 -39.32
C GLY A 65 -27.40 -9.93 -40.36
N PHE A 66 -27.56 -8.61 -40.25
CA PHE A 66 -28.46 -7.88 -41.13
C PHE A 66 -27.77 -7.30 -42.35
N PRO A 67 -28.22 -7.67 -43.61
CA PRO A 67 -27.71 -7.09 -44.86
C PRO A 67 -27.87 -5.56 -44.95
N LEU A 68 -28.81 -4.99 -44.17
CA LEU A 68 -28.98 -3.54 -44.07
C LEU A 68 -27.68 -2.83 -43.63
N PHE A 69 -26.90 -3.42 -42.72
CA PHE A 69 -25.66 -2.82 -42.24
C PHE A 69 -24.53 -2.89 -43.30
N ASP A 70 -24.54 -3.86 -44.20
CA ASP A 70 -23.55 -3.92 -45.32
C ASP A 70 -23.71 -2.74 -46.28
N LYS A 71 -24.89 -2.07 -46.29
CA LYS A 71 -25.14 -0.88 -47.11
C LYS A 71 -24.65 0.41 -46.53
N ILE A 72 -24.22 0.39 -45.25
CA ILE A 72 -23.64 1.57 -44.60
C ILE A 72 -22.25 1.81 -45.19
N PRO A 73 -21.96 3.04 -45.70
CA PRO A 73 -20.61 3.34 -46.18
C PRO A 73 -19.57 3.07 -45.12
N ALA A 74 -18.46 2.40 -45.50
CA ALA A 74 -17.39 2.02 -44.58
C ALA A 74 -16.84 3.18 -43.74
N GLU A 75 -16.88 4.38 -44.27
CA GLU A 75 -16.45 5.62 -43.59
C GLU A 75 -17.26 5.90 -42.32
N TYR A 76 -18.60 5.74 -42.37
CA TYR A 76 -19.46 5.92 -41.19
C TYR A 76 -19.22 4.83 -40.14
N VAL A 77 -19.04 3.58 -40.57
CA VAL A 77 -18.72 2.47 -39.66
C VAL A 77 -17.39 2.72 -38.97
N ALA A 78 -16.38 3.17 -39.73
CA ALA A 78 -15.07 3.48 -39.18
C ALA A 78 -15.12 4.62 -38.12
N VAL A 79 -15.88 5.69 -38.41
CA VAL A 79 -16.06 6.82 -37.48
C VAL A 79 -16.78 6.37 -36.20
N LEU A 80 -17.86 5.61 -36.31
CA LEU A 80 -18.60 5.10 -35.16
C LEU A 80 -17.74 4.15 -34.32
N THR A 81 -17.06 3.21 -34.96
CA THR A 81 -16.22 2.22 -34.25
C THR A 81 -15.06 2.89 -33.56
N SER A 82 -14.39 3.86 -34.21
CA SER A 82 -13.29 4.61 -33.57
C SER A 82 -13.81 5.44 -32.40
N SER A 83 -14.94 6.11 -32.53
CA SER A 83 -15.54 6.92 -31.46
C SER A 83 -15.90 6.07 -30.22
N ILE A 84 -16.54 4.93 -30.44
CA ILE A 84 -16.86 3.97 -29.37
C ILE A 84 -15.58 3.40 -28.74
N SER A 85 -14.60 3.04 -29.53
CA SER A 85 -13.33 2.51 -29.04
C SER A 85 -12.59 3.52 -28.17
N VAL A 86 -12.55 4.78 -28.59
CA VAL A 86 -11.96 5.88 -27.81
C VAL A 86 -12.72 6.08 -26.50
N ALA A 87 -14.06 6.10 -26.54
CA ALA A 87 -14.88 6.23 -25.33
C ALA A 87 -14.63 5.09 -24.32
N ILE A 88 -14.56 3.84 -24.81
CA ILE A 88 -14.24 2.67 -23.96
C ILE A 88 -12.82 2.76 -23.41
N ALA A 89 -11.84 3.19 -24.23
CA ALA A 89 -10.46 3.36 -23.78
C ALA A 89 -10.36 4.38 -22.65
N PHE A 90 -11.02 5.53 -22.77
CA PHE A 90 -11.06 6.54 -21.70
C PHE A 90 -11.76 6.02 -20.45
N ALA A 91 -12.92 5.39 -20.59
CA ALA A 91 -13.66 4.83 -19.45
C ALA A 91 -12.87 3.74 -18.71
N SER A 92 -12.03 2.99 -19.41
CA SER A 92 -11.23 1.89 -18.86
C SER A 92 -9.85 2.32 -18.39
N SER A 93 -9.39 3.54 -18.71
CA SER A 93 -8.00 3.99 -18.48
C SER A 93 -7.55 3.85 -17.03
N GLY A 94 -8.40 4.18 -16.06
CA GLY A 94 -8.10 4.05 -14.63
C GLY A 94 -7.90 2.59 -14.19
N ILE A 95 -8.65 1.65 -14.76
CA ILE A 95 -8.53 0.21 -14.46
C ILE A 95 -7.18 -0.30 -14.99
N PHE A 96 -6.87 0.01 -16.25
CA PHE A 96 -5.60 -0.39 -16.86
C PHE A 96 -4.40 0.25 -16.16
N ALA A 97 -4.47 1.54 -15.80
CA ALA A 97 -3.42 2.21 -15.05
C ALA A 97 -3.13 1.51 -13.72
N ASN A 98 -4.16 1.12 -12.97
CA ASN A 98 -3.99 0.40 -11.71
C ASN A 98 -3.43 -1.01 -11.90
N LEU A 99 -3.85 -1.72 -12.95
CA LEU A 99 -3.37 -3.07 -13.27
C LEU A 99 -1.87 -3.04 -13.62
N ILE A 100 -1.47 -2.15 -14.53
CA ILE A 100 -0.07 -1.98 -14.95
C ILE A 100 0.78 -1.58 -13.75
N SER A 101 0.30 -0.62 -12.93
CA SER A 101 0.99 -0.19 -11.73
C SER A 101 1.13 -1.32 -10.70
N GLY A 102 0.13 -2.21 -10.59
CA GLY A 102 0.20 -3.40 -9.75
C GLY A 102 1.29 -4.38 -10.19
N ILE A 103 1.37 -4.64 -11.49
CA ILE A 103 2.44 -5.47 -12.07
C ILE A 103 3.81 -4.83 -11.80
N LEU A 104 3.94 -3.52 -12.02
CA LEU A 104 5.19 -2.79 -11.75
C LEU A 104 5.60 -2.87 -10.27
N LEU A 105 4.66 -2.71 -9.33
CA LEU A 105 4.94 -2.87 -7.89
C LEU A 105 5.45 -4.28 -7.56
N MET A 106 4.89 -5.32 -8.20
CA MET A 106 5.32 -6.71 -8.01
C MET A 106 6.70 -7.00 -8.62
N VAL A 107 7.09 -6.30 -9.69
CA VAL A 107 8.40 -6.44 -10.35
C VAL A 107 9.47 -5.64 -9.63
N ILE A 108 9.22 -4.34 -9.37
CA ILE A 108 10.17 -3.41 -8.75
C ILE A 108 10.34 -3.71 -7.27
N ARG A 109 9.29 -4.15 -6.58
CA ARG A 109 9.25 -4.48 -5.15
C ARG A 109 9.85 -3.40 -4.25
N PRO A 110 9.34 -2.17 -4.28
CA PRO A 110 9.81 -1.09 -3.41
C PRO A 110 9.55 -1.41 -1.93
N PHE A 111 8.59 -2.27 -1.65
CA PHE A 111 8.22 -2.84 -0.35
C PHE A 111 7.59 -4.23 -0.54
N ASP A 112 7.54 -5.00 0.54
CA ASP A 112 6.86 -6.31 0.59
C ASP A 112 5.72 -6.28 1.63
N VAL A 113 4.89 -7.33 1.61
CA VAL A 113 3.90 -7.55 2.67
C VAL A 113 4.62 -7.68 4.02
N GLY A 114 4.12 -6.98 5.03
CA GLY A 114 4.73 -6.88 6.35
C GLY A 114 5.74 -5.72 6.49
N ASP A 115 6.08 -4.99 5.44
CA ASP A 115 6.93 -3.80 5.56
C ASP A 115 6.17 -2.64 6.19
N LEU A 116 6.86 -1.89 7.05
CA LEU A 116 6.38 -0.62 7.59
C LEU A 116 6.77 0.49 6.62
N VAL A 117 5.77 1.14 6.05
CA VAL A 117 5.97 2.18 5.04
C VAL A 117 5.19 3.45 5.36
N LYS A 118 5.63 4.55 4.77
CA LYS A 118 4.84 5.77 4.61
C LYS A 118 4.62 6.00 3.12
N ILE A 119 3.37 6.08 2.72
CA ILE A 119 2.93 6.36 1.35
C ILE A 119 2.10 7.63 1.39
N GLN A 120 2.62 8.71 0.81
CA GLN A 120 2.06 10.07 1.00
C GLN A 120 2.04 10.46 2.48
N ASN A 121 0.88 10.64 3.07
CA ASN A 121 0.72 11.00 4.49
C ASN A 121 0.42 9.80 5.41
N ASP A 122 0.04 8.65 4.83
CA ASP A 122 -0.36 7.49 5.61
C ASP A 122 0.85 6.61 5.93
N LYS A 123 0.97 6.24 7.21
CA LYS A 123 2.01 5.34 7.72
C LYS A 123 1.34 4.07 8.22
N GLY A 124 1.93 2.93 7.90
CA GLY A 124 1.40 1.66 8.35
C GLY A 124 2.16 0.46 7.79
N ILE A 125 1.63 -0.72 8.06
CA ILE A 125 2.16 -1.98 7.58
C ILE A 125 1.40 -2.42 6.33
N ILE A 126 2.13 -2.85 5.31
CA ILE A 126 1.53 -3.44 4.12
C ILE A 126 0.91 -4.79 4.49
N ARG A 127 -0.40 -4.92 4.37
CA ARG A 127 -1.14 -6.16 4.63
C ARG A 127 -1.34 -7.00 3.38
N SER A 128 -1.56 -6.37 2.25
CA SER A 128 -1.66 -7.07 0.97
C SER A 128 -1.27 -6.18 -0.20
N ILE A 129 -0.79 -6.80 -1.26
CA ILE A 129 -0.48 -6.18 -2.54
C ILE A 129 -1.32 -6.91 -3.58
N GLY A 130 -2.36 -6.25 -4.07
CA GLY A 130 -3.24 -6.78 -5.11
C GLY A 130 -2.91 -6.20 -6.49
N LEU A 131 -3.61 -6.69 -7.52
CA LEU A 131 -3.40 -6.23 -8.90
C LEU A 131 -3.81 -4.77 -9.12
N THR A 132 -4.82 -4.27 -8.39
CA THR A 132 -5.34 -2.90 -8.59
C THR A 132 -5.18 -2.00 -7.38
N LYS A 133 -4.95 -2.58 -6.19
CA LYS A 133 -4.84 -1.85 -4.93
C LYS A 133 -3.94 -2.56 -3.95
N ILE A 134 -3.37 -1.79 -3.01
CA ILE A 134 -2.70 -2.29 -1.82
C ILE A 134 -3.56 -2.01 -0.58
N ALA A 135 -3.38 -2.81 0.46
CA ALA A 135 -3.95 -2.57 1.78
C ALA A 135 -2.83 -2.22 2.77
N LEU A 136 -2.98 -1.08 3.44
CA LEU A 136 -2.09 -0.53 4.46
C LEU A 136 -2.84 -0.49 5.80
N GLU A 137 -2.30 -1.08 6.85
CA GLU A 137 -2.83 -0.96 8.21
C GLU A 137 -2.10 0.13 8.97
N THR A 138 -2.84 1.12 9.44
CA THR A 138 -2.31 2.29 10.19
C THR A 138 -2.11 1.97 11.67
N PHE A 139 -1.50 2.91 12.41
CA PHE A 139 -1.29 2.81 13.86
C PHE A 139 -2.60 2.79 14.68
N ASP A 140 -3.71 3.19 14.07
CA ASP A 140 -5.06 3.16 14.69
C ASP A 140 -5.83 1.88 14.36
N ASN A 141 -5.14 0.84 13.84
CA ASN A 141 -5.72 -0.42 13.37
C ASN A 141 -6.76 -0.24 12.24
N ILE A 142 -6.63 0.84 11.47
CA ILE A 142 -7.49 1.13 10.33
C ILE A 142 -6.81 0.62 9.06
N ILE A 143 -7.54 -0.11 8.23
CA ILE A 143 -7.06 -0.55 6.92
C ILE A 143 -7.39 0.51 5.88
N ILE A 144 -6.37 1.11 5.28
CA ILE A 144 -6.49 2.05 4.17
C ILE A 144 -6.15 1.30 2.88
N GLU A 145 -7.08 1.31 1.94
CA GLU A 145 -6.84 0.81 0.59
C GLU A 145 -6.40 1.97 -0.32
N LYS A 146 -5.27 1.78 -1.01
CA LYS A 146 -4.75 2.74 -2.00
C LYS A 146 -4.65 2.09 -3.36
N SER A 147 -5.03 2.83 -4.40
CA SER A 147 -4.88 2.35 -5.77
C SER A 147 -3.39 2.24 -6.15
N ASN A 148 -3.04 1.23 -6.94
CA ASN A 148 -1.64 0.99 -7.30
C ASN A 148 -1.03 2.14 -8.09
N SER A 149 -1.82 2.82 -8.94
CA SER A 149 -1.37 3.99 -9.69
C SER A 149 -1.00 5.18 -8.79
N GLN A 150 -1.78 5.41 -7.72
CA GLN A 150 -1.45 6.44 -6.72
C GLN A 150 -0.18 6.08 -5.94
N VAL A 151 0.00 4.80 -5.61
CA VAL A 151 1.18 4.35 -4.86
C VAL A 151 2.45 4.54 -5.67
N ILE A 152 2.47 4.10 -6.94
CA ILE A 152 3.66 4.15 -7.78
C ILE A 152 4.09 5.58 -8.14
N SER A 153 3.13 6.50 -8.23
CA SER A 153 3.37 7.91 -8.48
C SER A 153 3.72 8.72 -7.23
N SER A 154 3.67 8.10 -6.04
CA SER A 154 3.91 8.78 -4.78
C SER A 154 5.33 8.55 -4.24
N ILE A 155 5.75 9.43 -3.30
CA ILE A 155 6.97 9.19 -2.51
C ILE A 155 6.68 8.08 -1.50
N ILE A 156 7.48 7.02 -1.57
CA ILE A 156 7.41 5.88 -0.66
C ILE A 156 8.61 5.92 0.27
N VAL A 157 8.37 5.98 1.57
CA VAL A 157 9.42 5.84 2.59
C VAL A 157 9.26 4.48 3.25
N ASN A 158 10.24 3.59 3.07
CA ASN A 158 10.26 2.27 3.70
C ASN A 158 11.11 2.31 4.97
N TYR A 159 10.48 2.06 6.11
CA TYR A 159 11.12 1.99 7.43
C TYR A 159 11.66 0.60 7.78
N THR A 160 11.44 -0.39 6.93
CA THR A 160 11.88 -1.78 7.14
C THR A 160 13.31 -1.95 6.67
N ILE A 161 14.15 -2.48 7.53
CA ILE A 161 15.53 -2.82 7.23
C ILE A 161 15.62 -4.34 7.07
N LYS A 162 15.94 -4.78 5.85
CA LYS A 162 16.21 -6.19 5.51
C LYS A 162 17.71 -6.35 5.34
N LEU A 163 18.28 -7.40 5.95
CA LEU A 163 19.68 -7.74 5.74
C LEU A 163 19.78 -8.57 4.45
N GLY A 164 20.40 -8.01 3.41
CA GLY A 164 20.81 -8.77 2.23
C GLY A 164 21.94 -9.76 2.58
N ARG A 165 22.01 -10.88 1.86
CA ARG A 165 22.94 -12.01 2.12
C ARG A 165 24.43 -11.66 2.25
N ARG A 166 24.88 -10.44 1.89
CA ARG A 166 26.29 -10.03 1.81
C ARG A 166 26.60 -8.69 2.47
N LYS A 167 25.74 -8.15 3.36
CA LYS A 167 26.01 -6.86 4.00
C LYS A 167 26.82 -7.05 5.27
N SER A 168 27.90 -6.29 5.39
CA SER A 168 28.74 -6.24 6.59
C SER A 168 28.01 -5.56 7.75
N PHE A 169 28.51 -5.75 8.98
CA PHE A 169 28.00 -5.02 10.15
C PHE A 169 28.17 -3.50 9.99
N GLU A 170 29.27 -3.05 9.39
CA GLU A 170 29.52 -1.63 9.12
C GLU A 170 28.49 -1.02 8.16
N ASP A 171 28.09 -1.73 7.10
CA ASP A 171 27.02 -1.28 6.19
C ASP A 171 25.67 -1.20 6.90
N PHE A 172 25.39 -2.15 7.78
CA PHE A 172 24.19 -2.15 8.60
C PHE A 172 24.18 -0.97 9.58
N LYS A 173 25.29 -0.74 10.30
CA LYS A 173 25.48 0.38 11.20
C LYS A 173 25.30 1.72 10.47
N LYS A 174 25.95 1.90 9.34
CA LYS A 174 25.79 3.08 8.49
C LYS A 174 24.35 3.31 8.07
N LYS A 175 23.61 2.24 7.68
CA LYS A 175 22.21 2.36 7.26
C LYS A 175 21.28 2.78 8.41
N ILE A 176 21.49 2.29 9.62
CA ILE A 176 20.71 2.69 10.80
C ILE A 176 21.06 4.11 11.23
N LEU A 177 22.34 4.43 11.25
CA LEU A 177 22.84 5.71 11.70
C LEU A 177 22.80 6.80 10.61
N ALA A 178 22.57 6.45 9.34
CA ALA A 178 22.52 7.44 8.26
C ALA A 178 21.49 8.52 8.57
N PRO A 179 21.83 9.81 8.48
CA PRO A 179 20.88 10.89 8.62
C PRO A 179 19.85 10.76 7.49
N GLN A 180 18.58 10.63 7.85
CA GLN A 180 17.49 10.60 6.88
C GLN A 180 17.15 12.00 6.35
N ASP A 181 17.63 13.05 7.04
CA ASP A 181 17.43 14.44 6.66
C ASP A 181 18.81 15.12 6.49
N LYS A 182 18.99 15.81 5.39
CA LYS A 182 20.16 16.68 5.16
C LYS A 182 20.08 17.84 6.16
N GLY A 183 21.01 17.94 7.10
CA GLY A 183 21.07 19.04 8.08
C GLY A 183 21.03 18.62 9.54
N ILE A 184 20.93 17.34 9.86
CA ILE A 184 21.03 16.87 11.25
C ILE A 184 22.50 16.95 11.66
N LEU A 185 22.83 17.85 12.60
CA LEU A 185 24.09 17.83 13.31
C LEU A 185 24.12 16.57 14.20
N ARG A 186 24.92 15.59 13.81
CA ARG A 186 25.25 14.49 14.73
C ARG A 186 26.19 15.04 15.78
N ILE A 187 25.79 14.93 17.02
CA ILE A 187 26.72 15.04 18.12
C ILE A 187 27.57 13.78 18.07
N GLU A 188 28.87 13.92 17.88
CA GLU A 188 29.84 12.80 17.73
C GLU A 188 29.84 11.80 18.91
N GLU A 189 29.28 12.19 20.05
CA GLU A 189 29.07 11.35 21.24
C GLU A 189 28.31 10.05 20.97
N ASP A 190 27.43 10.03 19.98
CA ASP A 190 26.62 8.83 19.63
C ASP A 190 27.42 7.72 18.93
N LEU A 191 28.61 8.03 18.40
CA LEU A 191 29.48 7.04 17.73
C LEU A 191 30.35 6.26 18.73
N GLY A 192 30.50 6.76 19.95
CA GLY A 192 31.35 6.20 21.02
C GLY A 192 30.61 5.37 22.07
N ASP A 193 29.26 5.28 22.00
CA ASP A 193 28.47 4.49 22.96
C ASP A 193 28.66 2.99 22.69
N LYS A 194 29.59 2.37 23.44
CA LYS A 194 29.92 0.94 23.36
C LYS A 194 28.70 0.05 23.62
N ASP A 195 27.76 0.51 24.46
CA ASP A 195 26.55 -0.24 24.78
C ASP A 195 25.63 -0.30 23.57
N PHE A 196 25.46 0.80 22.86
CA PHE A 196 24.65 0.83 21.64
C PHE A 196 25.28 0.03 20.50
N GLU A 197 26.59 0.06 20.36
CA GLU A 197 27.27 -0.75 19.35
C GLU A 197 27.10 -2.24 19.62
N SER A 198 27.16 -2.65 20.89
CA SER A 198 26.90 -4.02 21.30
C SER A 198 25.46 -4.45 21.00
N GLU A 199 24.47 -3.57 21.28
CA GLU A 199 23.07 -3.79 20.97
C GLU A 199 22.80 -3.91 19.46
N LEU A 200 23.44 -3.04 18.66
CA LEU A 200 23.36 -3.11 17.19
C LEU A 200 23.97 -4.40 16.65
N LYS A 201 25.08 -4.86 17.21
CA LYS A 201 25.73 -6.10 16.82
C LYS A 201 24.86 -7.31 17.15
N GLU A 202 24.20 -7.30 18.30
CA GLU A 202 23.20 -8.33 18.65
C GLU A 202 22.03 -8.32 17.66
N ALA A 203 21.51 -7.14 17.33
CA ALA A 203 20.42 -6.99 16.36
C ALA A 203 20.84 -7.49 14.97
N TYR A 204 22.05 -7.18 14.53
CA TYR A 204 22.61 -7.66 13.29
C TYR A 204 22.71 -9.19 13.25
N ASN A 205 23.24 -9.82 14.32
CA ASN A 205 23.35 -11.27 14.41
C ASN A 205 21.98 -11.96 14.35
N LYS A 206 20.95 -11.37 14.98
CA LYS A 206 19.56 -11.90 14.92
C LYS A 206 18.94 -11.81 13.54
N LEU A 207 19.23 -10.75 12.80
CA LEU A 207 18.81 -10.63 11.39
C LEU A 207 19.58 -11.60 10.50
N GLN A 208 20.88 -11.80 10.76
CA GLN A 208 21.72 -12.71 9.98
C GLN A 208 21.32 -14.17 10.18
N SER A 209 20.98 -14.56 11.42
CA SER A 209 20.49 -15.89 11.75
C SER A 209 19.05 -16.17 11.28
N LYS A 210 18.38 -15.18 10.67
CA LYS A 210 16.98 -15.21 10.22
C LYS A 210 15.95 -15.54 11.31
N ILE A 211 16.32 -15.46 12.58
CA ILE A 211 15.37 -15.54 13.70
C ILE A 211 14.31 -14.45 13.54
N TYR A 212 14.76 -13.26 13.12
CA TYR A 212 13.88 -12.16 12.74
C TYR A 212 14.23 -11.69 11.31
N PRO A 213 13.27 -11.74 10.36
CA PRO A 213 13.57 -11.41 8.96
C PRO A 213 13.75 -9.90 8.73
N ASN A 214 13.17 -9.07 9.59
CA ASN A 214 13.10 -7.62 9.42
C ASN A 214 13.42 -6.90 10.74
N LEU A 215 14.07 -5.74 10.61
CA LEU A 215 14.18 -4.74 11.68
C LEU A 215 13.43 -3.48 11.23
N TYR A 216 12.57 -2.96 12.09
CA TYR A 216 11.79 -1.77 11.82
C TYR A 216 12.45 -0.57 12.49
N ASN A 217 12.85 0.42 11.67
CA ASN A 217 13.45 1.68 12.10
C ASN A 217 12.44 2.80 11.95
N TYR A 218 11.60 2.98 12.95
CA TYR A 218 10.55 3.98 12.92
C TYR A 218 11.01 5.30 13.53
N THR A 219 10.70 6.40 12.87
CA THR A 219 11.03 7.74 13.35
C THR A 219 9.79 8.64 13.38
N PHE A 220 9.72 9.49 14.43
CA PHE A 220 8.71 10.53 14.53
C PHE A 220 9.33 11.78 15.18
N ARG A 221 8.69 12.92 15.03
CA ARG A 221 9.18 14.20 15.54
C ARG A 221 8.26 14.74 16.62
N MET A 222 8.86 15.39 17.63
CA MET A 222 8.14 16.13 18.67
C MET A 222 8.82 17.49 18.87
N THR A 223 8.04 18.49 19.28
CA THR A 223 8.54 19.83 19.57
C THR A 223 8.70 20.04 21.06
N PHE A 224 9.81 20.63 21.46
CA PHE A 224 10.19 20.90 22.84
C PHE A 224 10.37 22.39 23.09
N PRO A 225 10.07 22.87 24.31
CA PRO A 225 10.35 24.24 24.71
C PRO A 225 11.86 24.42 24.99
N TYR A 226 12.37 25.64 24.86
CA TYR A 226 13.73 25.98 25.31
C TYR A 226 13.88 25.97 26.83
N LYS A 227 12.81 26.40 27.53
CA LYS A 227 12.82 26.47 29.00
C LYS A 227 13.05 25.08 29.58
N ARG A 228 14.08 24.95 30.45
CA ARG A 228 14.44 23.70 31.14
C ARG A 228 14.71 22.49 30.19
N LEU A 229 15.09 22.74 28.98
CA LEU A 229 15.32 21.68 27.97
C LEU A 229 16.20 20.55 28.50
N ARG A 230 17.35 20.89 29.14
CA ARG A 230 18.29 19.88 29.65
C ARG A 230 17.61 18.92 30.61
N LEU A 231 16.88 19.47 31.61
CA LEU A 231 16.16 18.66 32.61
C LEU A 231 15.08 17.78 31.94
N ILE A 232 14.35 18.32 30.97
CA ILE A 232 13.34 17.57 30.22
C ILE A 232 14.00 16.43 29.46
N MET A 233 15.12 16.69 28.76
CA MET A 233 15.82 15.68 27.98
C MET A 233 16.42 14.57 28.85
N ASP A 234 16.95 14.90 30.03
CA ASP A 234 17.44 13.89 31.01
C ASP A 234 16.29 12.94 31.42
N LYS A 235 15.10 13.49 31.66
CA LYS A 235 13.90 12.69 32.01
C LYS A 235 13.37 11.86 30.81
N VAL A 236 13.50 12.39 29.61
CA VAL A 236 13.15 11.65 28.39
C VAL A 236 14.14 10.50 28.17
N ASP A 237 15.42 10.70 28.49
CA ASP A 237 16.43 9.63 28.40
C ASP A 237 16.18 8.52 29.43
N ASP A 238 15.81 8.88 30.68
CA ASP A 238 15.35 7.93 31.72
C ASP A 238 14.16 7.09 31.19
N LEU A 239 13.18 7.74 30.56
CA LEU A 239 12.03 7.07 29.94
C LEU A 239 12.44 6.12 28.81
N CYS A 240 13.39 6.53 27.96
CA CYS A 240 13.93 5.67 26.90
C CYS A 240 14.56 4.40 27.49
N LEU A 241 15.32 4.53 28.59
CA LEU A 241 15.92 3.41 29.29
C LEU A 241 14.87 2.50 29.93
N GLU A 242 13.80 3.06 30.50
CA GLU A 242 12.68 2.31 31.07
C GLU A 242 11.99 1.42 30.01
N TYR A 243 11.69 1.97 28.82
CA TYR A 243 11.07 1.22 27.72
C TYR A 243 11.96 0.09 27.18
N LYS A 244 13.28 0.29 27.20
CA LYS A 244 14.26 -0.77 26.91
C LYS A 244 14.20 -1.87 27.96
N ASN A 245 14.29 -1.50 29.26
CA ASN A 245 14.35 -2.45 30.38
C ASN A 245 13.06 -3.28 30.51
N LYS A 246 11.91 -2.70 30.19
CA LYS A 246 10.62 -3.40 30.08
C LYS A 246 10.54 -4.33 28.86
N GLY A 247 11.57 -4.37 27.99
CA GLY A 247 11.60 -5.19 26.77
C GLY A 247 10.57 -4.78 25.70
N VAL A 248 10.04 -3.56 25.81
CA VAL A 248 9.10 -3.02 24.82
C VAL A 248 9.78 -2.82 23.49
N PHE A 249 10.85 -2.02 23.48
CA PHE A 249 11.73 -1.87 22.33
C PHE A 249 13.01 -2.66 22.56
N ARG A 250 13.53 -3.28 21.50
CA ARG A 250 14.71 -4.13 21.61
C ARG A 250 15.97 -3.32 21.90
N LEU A 251 16.06 -2.15 21.27
CA LEU A 251 17.13 -1.19 21.51
C LEU A 251 16.56 0.01 22.25
N LYS A 252 17.39 0.68 23.07
CA LYS A 252 17.00 1.93 23.71
C LYS A 252 16.51 2.93 22.65
N PRO A 253 15.29 3.51 22.79
CA PRO A 253 14.85 4.60 21.94
C PRO A 253 15.89 5.73 21.94
N ARG A 254 16.18 6.28 20.77
CA ARG A 254 17.13 7.38 20.62
C ARG A 254 16.45 8.61 20.10
N PHE A 255 17.05 9.75 20.33
CA PHE A 255 16.57 11.02 19.84
C PHE A 255 17.71 11.89 19.33
N ASP A 256 17.43 12.64 18.27
CA ASP A 256 18.36 13.60 17.63
C ASP A 256 17.67 14.97 17.58
N PHE A 257 18.41 16.06 17.80
CA PHE A 257 17.95 17.41 17.57
C PHE A 257 17.97 17.70 16.07
N VAL A 258 16.84 18.12 15.52
CA VAL A 258 16.66 18.29 14.07
C VAL A 258 16.61 19.76 13.68
N ASP A 259 15.99 20.58 14.53
CA ASP A 259 15.77 21.99 14.25
C ASP A 259 15.71 22.82 15.54
N PHE A 260 16.30 24.02 15.49
CA PHE A 260 16.42 24.97 16.57
C PHE A 260 15.75 26.30 16.20
N GLY A 261 14.47 26.24 15.78
CA GLY A 261 13.66 27.40 15.48
C GLY A 261 13.00 28.02 16.74
N PHE A 262 11.77 28.51 16.65
CA PHE A 262 10.99 29.00 17.78
C PHE A 262 10.75 27.93 18.88
N LYS A 263 10.78 26.67 18.50
CA LYS A 263 10.74 25.50 19.37
C LYS A 263 11.81 24.54 18.85
N ILE A 264 12.31 23.72 19.76
CA ILE A 264 13.27 22.69 19.38
C ILE A 264 12.53 21.48 18.85
N THR A 265 12.88 21.04 17.66
CA THR A 265 12.34 19.79 17.08
C THR A 265 13.29 18.64 17.37
N VAL A 266 12.79 17.64 18.07
CA VAL A 266 13.51 16.42 18.39
C VAL A 266 12.90 15.26 17.60
N LYS A 267 13.74 14.47 16.95
CA LYS A 267 13.39 13.28 16.19
C LYS A 267 13.70 12.04 17.02
N PHE A 268 12.68 11.31 17.37
CA PHE A 268 12.81 10.01 18.05
C PHE A 268 12.97 8.89 17.03
N ARG A 269 13.79 7.90 17.41
CA ARG A 269 14.04 6.68 16.64
C ARG A 269 13.72 5.47 17.50
N LEU A 270 12.80 4.63 17.04
CA LEU A 270 12.39 3.39 17.68
C LEU A 270 12.82 2.22 16.79
N LEU A 271 13.58 1.29 17.36
CA LEU A 271 14.06 0.10 16.67
C LEU A 271 13.41 -1.14 17.30
N THR A 272 12.73 -1.94 16.48
CA THR A 272 12.07 -3.17 16.93
C THR A 272 12.06 -4.24 15.84
N PHE A 273 12.00 -5.50 16.25
CA PHE A 273 11.80 -6.63 15.32
C PHE A 273 10.32 -6.94 15.07
N THR A 274 9.43 -6.41 15.90
CA THR A 274 8.00 -6.70 15.84
C THR A 274 7.25 -5.41 15.55
N PRO A 275 6.66 -5.25 14.38
CA PRO A 275 5.96 -4.02 14.00
C PRO A 275 4.76 -3.74 14.90
N GLN A 276 4.10 -4.77 15.42
CA GLN A 276 2.97 -4.63 16.35
C GLN A 276 3.33 -3.81 17.58
N LYS A 277 4.57 -3.98 18.11
CA LYS A 277 5.05 -3.16 19.24
C LYS A 277 5.08 -1.66 18.95
N LEU A 278 5.29 -1.27 17.69
CA LEU A 278 5.21 0.14 17.30
C LEU A 278 3.78 0.64 17.37
N PHE A 279 2.79 -0.15 16.93
CA PHE A 279 1.39 0.23 17.04
C PHE A 279 0.93 0.38 18.50
N ASP A 280 1.32 -0.57 19.36
CA ASP A 280 0.85 -0.60 20.73
C ASP A 280 1.53 0.45 21.61
N TYR A 281 2.82 0.73 21.39
CA TYR A 281 3.64 1.47 22.34
C TYR A 281 4.12 2.82 21.83
N GLN A 282 4.21 3.10 20.52
CA GLN A 282 4.64 4.41 20.05
C GLN A 282 3.71 5.54 20.52
N PRO A 283 2.36 5.41 20.45
CA PRO A 283 1.47 6.44 20.94
C PRO A 283 1.60 6.65 22.45
N LYS A 284 1.78 5.57 23.23
CA LYS A 284 1.99 5.62 24.68
C LYS A 284 3.29 6.32 25.03
N PHE A 285 4.38 5.93 24.37
CA PHE A 285 5.69 6.56 24.54
C PHE A 285 5.63 8.06 24.21
N ALA A 286 5.03 8.45 23.11
CA ALA A 286 4.88 9.86 22.74
C ALA A 286 4.05 10.64 23.77
N LYS A 287 2.97 10.03 24.30
CA LYS A 287 2.16 10.63 25.36
C LYS A 287 2.96 10.82 26.67
N GLU A 288 3.79 9.85 27.05
CA GLU A 288 4.62 9.94 28.26
C GLU A 288 5.71 11.00 28.10
N VAL A 289 6.35 11.10 26.92
CA VAL A 289 7.25 12.22 26.59
C VAL A 289 6.53 13.56 26.71
N TYR A 290 5.31 13.66 26.19
CA TYR A 290 4.51 14.88 26.28
C TYR A 290 4.16 15.23 27.74
N ASN A 291 3.84 14.24 28.56
CA ASN A 291 3.57 14.45 30.01
C ASN A 291 4.82 14.96 30.74
N ILE A 292 6.02 14.49 30.39
CA ILE A 292 7.26 15.04 30.93
C ILE A 292 7.41 16.50 30.53
N ILE A 293 7.21 16.85 29.26
CA ILE A 293 7.27 18.24 28.80
C ILE A 293 6.30 19.10 29.58
N TYR A 294 5.03 18.70 29.71
CA TYR A 294 3.99 19.43 30.38
C TYR A 294 4.33 19.66 31.89
N LYS A 295 4.77 18.60 32.57
CA LYS A 295 5.12 18.67 34.00
C LYS A 295 6.25 19.67 34.32
N TYR A 296 7.15 19.92 33.39
CA TYR A 296 8.33 20.76 33.62
C TYR A 296 8.24 22.15 32.96
N ILE A 297 7.22 22.42 32.14
CA ILE A 297 6.98 23.76 31.58
C ILE A 297 6.40 24.69 32.65
N ASP A 298 5.44 24.20 33.46
CA ASP A 298 4.66 25.00 34.41
C ASP A 298 5.34 25.18 35.76
N LYS A 299 6.47 24.53 36.03
CA LYS A 299 7.32 24.71 37.21
C LYS A 299 8.52 25.59 36.89
#